data_8c1d18745a9b60554fc94ca3d8b234b2
#
_entry.id   8c1d18745a9b60554fc94ca3d8b234b2
#
_cell.length_a   1.000
_cell.length_b   1.000
_cell.length_c   1.000
_cell.angle_alpha   90.00
_cell.angle_beta   90.00
_cell.angle_gamma   90.00
#
_symmetry.space_group_name_H-M   'P 1'
#
loop_
_entity.id
_entity.type
_entity.pdbx_description
1 polymer ?
#
loop_
_entity_poly.entity_id
_entity_poly.type
_entity_poly.pdbx_seq_one_letter_code
_entity_poly.pdbx_strand_id
1 'polypeptide(L)'
;MENEKGRLGALLPLIIFLGVYLATSLWLNDFYKMPVLVAFLIAAVVGFIQYPKMPFTKKVDEFSHHMGDANIMLMCFIFLLAGAFAAISKSIGAVESTVNFALTYLSPSLIIAGLFLIACFISLSLGTSVGTVVALAPIAVGFNESIPGVLAVALAAVVGGAMFGDNLSMISDTTIAATRTQNVEMRDKFKVNFWIALPPSIITFLIYAFAANVSTAPLTETVHEYSVIKIIPYLFVLVAALTGLNVIWVLLSGIVLTAIIGFAGGYMDGWQAVSAVNTGLASMFELSITCILIGGIVGLIRYQGGIDYILYHVSRLIKTRRGGELGIAGLTAMVNAAIANNTITILIVGPLAKTIADKNGIDGKRSASILDTVSCFVQGVIPYGAQLLAAVAIAQQQVTPFQIISNLYYPFLLGISTLIFIFLKRN
;
A
#
# COMPACT_ATOMS: atom_id res chain seq x y z
N MET A 1 13.11 -10.88 -28.40
CA MET A 1 13.87 -9.89 -27.61
C MET A 1 15.20 -10.53 -27.29
N GLU A 2 16.27 -10.09 -27.95
CA GLU A 2 17.64 -10.48 -27.65
C GLU A 2 17.91 -10.08 -26.20
N ASN A 3 18.37 -11.03 -25.40
CA ASN A 3 18.67 -10.88 -23.97
C ASN A 3 19.85 -9.93 -23.78
N GLU A 4 19.59 -8.64 -23.74
CA GLU A 4 20.58 -7.73 -23.16
C GLU A 4 20.73 -8.10 -21.67
N LYS A 5 21.98 -8.35 -21.25
CA LYS A 5 22.30 -8.81 -19.89
C LYS A 5 21.93 -7.81 -18.80
N GLY A 6 21.42 -6.65 -19.18
CA GLY A 6 21.14 -5.54 -18.28
C GLY A 6 22.39 -5.09 -17.50
N ARG A 7 22.21 -4.21 -16.52
CA ARG A 7 23.31 -3.63 -15.73
C ARG A 7 22.95 -3.57 -14.26
N LEU A 8 23.68 -4.31 -13.42
CA LEU A 8 23.49 -4.25 -11.96
C LEU A 8 23.61 -2.82 -11.41
N GLY A 9 24.59 -2.06 -11.91
CA GLY A 9 24.82 -0.68 -11.47
C GLY A 9 23.60 0.24 -11.69
N ALA A 10 22.68 -0.10 -12.60
CA ALA A 10 21.46 0.67 -12.80
C ALA A 10 20.49 0.62 -11.61
N LEU A 11 20.66 -0.33 -10.67
CA LEU A 11 19.92 -0.38 -9.41
C LEU A 11 20.52 0.52 -8.31
N LEU A 12 21.68 1.16 -8.59
CA LEU A 12 22.39 1.99 -7.62
C LEU A 12 21.53 3.12 -7.02
N PRO A 13 20.65 3.83 -7.76
CA PRO A 13 19.77 4.84 -7.16
C PRO A 13 18.92 4.29 -6.01
N LEU A 14 18.37 3.09 -6.14
CA LEU A 14 17.60 2.45 -5.07
C LEU A 14 18.47 2.08 -3.88
N ILE A 15 19.67 1.52 -4.14
CA ILE A 15 20.62 1.15 -3.09
C ILE A 15 21.09 2.41 -2.32
N ILE A 16 21.34 3.51 -3.01
CA ILE A 16 21.72 4.78 -2.40
C ILE A 16 20.58 5.36 -1.58
N PHE A 17 19.34 5.35 -2.11
CA PHE A 17 18.17 5.75 -1.33
C PHE A 17 18.11 4.99 0.01
N LEU A 18 18.10 3.66 -0.05
CA LEU A 18 18.03 2.83 1.16
C LEU A 18 19.23 3.05 2.07
N GLY A 19 20.44 3.12 1.51
CA GLY A 19 21.68 3.34 2.26
C GLY A 19 21.69 4.68 2.97
N VAL A 20 21.36 5.77 2.29
CA VAL A 20 21.30 7.11 2.88
C VAL A 20 20.20 7.19 3.93
N TYR A 21 19.00 6.70 3.63
CA TYR A 21 17.87 6.76 4.55
C TYR A 21 18.14 5.95 5.83
N LEU A 22 18.60 4.69 5.68
CA LEU A 22 18.89 3.83 6.83
C LEU A 22 20.13 4.27 7.61
N ALA A 23 21.24 4.61 6.92
CA ALA A 23 22.47 5.02 7.60
C ALA A 23 22.27 6.28 8.43
N THR A 24 21.58 7.30 7.88
CA THR A 24 21.30 8.53 8.61
C THR A 24 20.33 8.31 9.77
N SER A 25 19.29 7.52 9.55
CA SER A 25 18.29 7.20 10.57
C SER A 25 18.90 6.44 11.75
N LEU A 26 19.77 5.46 11.48
CA LEU A 26 20.47 4.70 12.51
C LEU A 26 21.54 5.52 13.23
N TRP A 27 22.30 6.35 12.48
CA TRP A 27 23.34 7.22 13.08
C TRP A 27 22.74 8.26 14.01
N LEU A 28 21.61 8.85 13.62
CA LEU A 28 20.93 9.88 14.42
C LEU A 28 19.96 9.27 15.44
N ASN A 29 19.77 7.94 15.41
CA ASN A 29 18.77 7.21 16.20
C ASN A 29 17.36 7.83 16.11
N ASP A 30 17.05 8.37 14.92
CA ASP A 30 15.81 9.10 14.64
C ASP A 30 15.48 8.99 13.15
N PHE A 31 14.41 8.27 12.85
CA PHE A 31 13.93 8.03 11.48
C PHE A 31 13.23 9.26 10.85
N TYR A 32 12.93 10.29 11.64
CA TYR A 32 12.28 11.51 11.14
C TYR A 32 13.27 12.58 10.70
N LYS A 33 14.54 12.51 11.11
CA LYS A 33 15.56 13.52 10.75
C LYS A 33 15.97 13.48 9.29
N MET A 34 15.81 12.33 8.61
CA MET A 34 16.06 12.25 7.17
C MET A 34 14.73 12.26 6.41
N PRO A 35 14.32 13.39 5.82
CA PRO A 35 13.11 13.44 5.01
C PRO A 35 13.22 12.47 3.82
N VAL A 36 12.21 11.62 3.65
CA VAL A 36 12.15 10.60 2.59
C VAL A 36 12.34 11.23 1.21
N LEU A 37 11.72 12.38 0.98
CA LEU A 37 11.83 13.15 -0.27
C LEU A 37 13.28 13.52 -0.58
N VAL A 38 14.07 13.95 0.42
CA VAL A 38 15.49 14.32 0.23
C VAL A 38 16.32 13.09 -0.12
N ALA A 39 16.08 11.94 0.53
CA ALA A 39 16.79 10.71 0.20
C ALA A 39 16.50 10.26 -1.25
N PHE A 40 15.26 10.40 -1.74
CA PHE A 40 14.92 10.14 -3.13
C PHE A 40 15.53 11.16 -4.10
N LEU A 41 15.64 12.45 -3.74
CA LEU A 41 16.35 13.43 -4.56
C LEU A 41 17.82 13.06 -4.74
N ILE A 42 18.50 12.62 -3.68
CA ILE A 42 19.88 12.13 -3.75
C ILE A 42 19.98 10.93 -4.70
N ALA A 43 19.05 9.99 -4.58
CA ALA A 43 18.96 8.83 -5.46
C ALA A 43 18.73 9.22 -6.93
N ALA A 44 17.87 10.20 -7.20
CA ALA A 44 17.64 10.72 -8.54
C ALA A 44 18.92 11.35 -9.15
N VAL A 45 19.64 12.16 -8.37
CA VAL A 45 20.93 12.74 -8.80
C VAL A 45 21.92 11.64 -9.17
N VAL A 46 22.05 10.58 -8.38
CA VAL A 46 22.89 9.42 -8.71
C VAL A 46 22.42 8.77 -10.01
N GLY A 47 21.11 8.58 -10.21
CA GLY A 47 20.55 8.05 -11.45
C GLY A 47 20.88 8.89 -12.69
N PHE A 48 20.93 10.21 -12.56
CA PHE A 48 21.32 11.11 -13.66
C PHE A 48 22.83 11.09 -13.96
N ILE A 49 23.67 11.01 -12.93
CA ILE A 49 25.14 11.05 -13.09
C ILE A 49 25.69 9.72 -13.64
N GLN A 50 25.14 8.58 -13.19
CA GLN A 50 25.61 7.27 -13.64
C GLN A 50 25.44 7.10 -15.16
N TYR A 51 26.30 6.30 -15.79
CA TYR A 51 26.34 6.06 -17.23
C TYR A 51 26.45 7.34 -18.08
N PRO A 52 27.55 8.10 -17.98
CA PRO A 52 27.71 9.40 -18.65
C PRO A 52 27.71 9.31 -20.20
N LYS A 53 27.92 8.09 -20.75
CA LYS A 53 27.80 7.85 -22.20
C LYS A 53 26.34 7.83 -22.70
N MET A 54 25.36 7.69 -21.82
CA MET A 54 23.95 7.81 -22.20
C MET A 54 23.55 9.29 -22.33
N PRO A 55 22.81 9.67 -23.39
CA PRO A 55 22.41 11.06 -23.58
C PRO A 55 21.59 11.59 -22.38
N PHE A 56 22.02 12.71 -21.82
CA PHE A 56 21.36 13.32 -20.66
C PHE A 56 19.89 13.68 -20.96
N THR A 57 19.63 14.20 -22.17
CA THR A 57 18.27 14.52 -22.63
C THR A 57 17.34 13.32 -22.55
N LYS A 58 17.80 12.14 -23.04
CA LYS A 58 17.00 10.90 -22.93
C LYS A 58 16.75 10.46 -21.49
N LYS A 59 17.72 10.66 -20.59
CA LYS A 59 17.51 10.38 -19.16
C LYS A 59 16.42 11.28 -18.58
N VAL A 60 16.43 12.57 -18.95
CA VAL A 60 15.39 13.53 -18.54
C VAL A 60 14.04 13.16 -19.13
N ASP A 61 13.99 12.77 -20.39
CA ASP A 61 12.75 12.34 -21.05
C ASP A 61 12.13 11.11 -20.38
N GLU A 62 12.94 10.06 -20.14
CA GLU A 62 12.48 8.83 -19.46
C GLU A 62 12.06 9.10 -18.02
N PHE A 63 12.83 9.93 -17.30
CA PHE A 63 12.48 10.33 -15.93
C PHE A 63 11.14 11.07 -15.91
N SER A 64 10.97 12.08 -16.76
CA SER A 64 9.75 12.90 -16.82
C SER A 64 8.54 12.10 -17.30
N HIS A 65 8.73 11.21 -18.28
CA HIS A 65 7.66 10.34 -18.77
C HIS A 65 7.12 9.44 -17.66
N HIS A 66 7.99 8.82 -16.87
CA HIS A 66 7.59 7.95 -15.77
C HIS A 66 7.09 8.72 -14.53
N MET A 67 7.52 9.97 -14.32
CA MET A 67 6.88 10.86 -13.33
C MET A 67 5.40 11.10 -13.64
N GLY A 68 5.06 11.21 -14.93
CA GLY A 68 3.69 11.40 -15.43
C GLY A 68 2.92 10.10 -15.67
N ASP A 69 3.35 8.96 -15.12
CA ASP A 69 2.62 7.69 -15.24
C ASP A 69 1.19 7.83 -14.72
N ALA A 70 0.22 7.33 -15.49
CA ALA A 70 -1.20 7.50 -15.19
C ALA A 70 -1.61 6.94 -13.82
N ASN A 71 -1.00 5.81 -13.38
CA ASN A 71 -1.30 5.23 -12.08
C ASN A 71 -0.74 6.09 -10.94
N ILE A 72 0.46 6.66 -11.12
CA ILE A 72 1.07 7.57 -10.14
C ILE A 72 0.22 8.83 -10.01
N MET A 73 -0.20 9.43 -11.13
CA MET A 73 -1.05 10.62 -11.12
C MET A 73 -2.40 10.34 -10.47
N LEU A 74 -3.02 9.19 -10.75
CA LEU A 74 -4.25 8.75 -10.11
C LEU A 74 -4.07 8.59 -8.59
N MET A 75 -2.98 7.97 -8.15
CA MET A 75 -2.66 7.84 -6.72
C MET A 75 -2.50 9.21 -6.05
N CYS A 76 -1.77 10.14 -6.65
CA CYS A 76 -1.63 11.49 -6.13
C CYS A 76 -2.99 12.20 -5.98
N PHE A 77 -3.88 12.04 -6.96
CA PHE A 77 -5.23 12.61 -6.88
C PHE A 77 -6.06 11.99 -5.75
N ILE A 78 -5.98 10.68 -5.56
CA ILE A 78 -6.62 9.99 -4.43
C ILE A 78 -6.06 10.50 -3.10
N PHE A 79 -4.75 10.70 -2.96
CA PHE A 79 -4.15 11.24 -1.73
C PHE A 79 -4.69 12.63 -1.41
N LEU A 80 -4.76 13.53 -2.41
CA LEU A 80 -5.31 14.87 -2.23
C LEU A 80 -6.76 14.84 -1.73
N LEU A 81 -7.61 14.04 -2.37
CA LEU A 81 -9.02 13.90 -1.96
C LEU A 81 -9.16 13.33 -0.55
N ALA A 82 -8.30 12.38 -0.21
CA ALA A 82 -8.33 11.75 1.10
C ALA A 82 -7.85 12.69 2.21
N GLY A 83 -6.80 13.47 1.96
CA GLY A 83 -6.39 14.53 2.87
C GLY A 83 -7.50 15.55 3.11
N ALA A 84 -8.18 15.98 2.05
CA ALA A 84 -9.33 16.87 2.13
C ALA A 84 -10.47 16.26 2.97
N PHE A 85 -10.85 14.99 2.70
CA PHE A 85 -11.88 14.29 3.48
C PHE A 85 -11.49 14.13 4.95
N ALA A 86 -10.24 13.74 5.24
CA ALA A 86 -9.76 13.59 6.62
C ALA A 86 -9.83 14.91 7.39
N ALA A 87 -9.36 16.01 6.79
CA ALA A 87 -9.32 17.32 7.44
C ALA A 87 -10.73 17.90 7.68
N ILE A 88 -11.63 17.83 6.69
CA ILE A 88 -13.00 18.32 6.88
C ILE A 88 -13.78 17.45 7.88
N SER A 89 -13.55 16.14 7.89
CA SER A 89 -14.16 15.23 8.87
C SER A 89 -13.64 15.49 10.29
N LYS A 90 -12.35 15.78 10.44
CA LYS A 90 -11.77 16.16 11.73
C LYS A 90 -12.36 17.48 12.23
N SER A 91 -12.57 18.47 11.36
CA SER A 91 -13.08 19.79 11.76
C SER A 91 -14.51 19.77 12.31
N ILE A 92 -15.35 18.79 11.94
CA ILE A 92 -16.68 18.60 12.52
C ILE A 92 -16.69 17.65 13.74
N GLY A 93 -15.53 17.08 14.12
CA GLY A 93 -15.41 16.09 15.19
C GLY A 93 -15.92 14.68 14.80
N ALA A 94 -15.92 14.35 13.48
CA ALA A 94 -16.39 13.05 13.00
C ALA A 94 -15.46 11.91 13.41
N VAL A 95 -14.14 12.15 13.38
CA VAL A 95 -13.12 11.16 13.81
C VAL A 95 -13.33 10.81 15.28
N GLU A 96 -13.37 11.84 16.15
CA GLU A 96 -13.56 11.71 17.59
C GLU A 96 -14.87 10.97 17.93
N SER A 97 -15.99 11.38 17.31
CA SER A 97 -17.29 10.72 17.50
C SER A 97 -17.26 9.24 17.06
N THR A 98 -16.55 8.90 15.97
CA THR A 98 -16.42 7.52 15.47
C THR A 98 -15.59 6.68 16.45
N VAL A 99 -14.49 7.22 16.96
CA VAL A 99 -13.63 6.58 17.95
C VAL A 99 -14.38 6.34 19.25
N ASN A 100 -15.06 7.37 19.77
CA ASN A 100 -15.82 7.29 21.03
C ASN A 100 -16.96 6.28 20.93
N PHE A 101 -17.67 6.23 19.78
CA PHE A 101 -18.67 5.20 19.52
C PHE A 101 -18.06 3.79 19.59
N ALA A 102 -16.93 3.57 18.92
CA ALA A 102 -16.27 2.27 18.93
C ALA A 102 -15.80 1.87 20.35
N LEU A 103 -15.20 2.81 21.10
CA LEU A 103 -14.71 2.58 22.47
C LEU A 103 -15.84 2.29 23.47
N THR A 104 -17.05 2.81 23.21
CA THR A 104 -18.22 2.53 24.05
C THR A 104 -18.68 1.06 23.97
N TYR A 105 -18.52 0.42 22.80
CA TYR A 105 -19.07 -0.91 22.54
C TYR A 105 -18.02 -2.02 22.39
N LEU A 106 -16.75 -1.68 22.14
CA LEU A 106 -15.68 -2.64 21.84
C LEU A 106 -14.49 -2.46 22.77
N SER A 107 -13.86 -3.57 23.16
CA SER A 107 -12.56 -3.52 23.83
C SER A 107 -11.46 -3.05 22.87
N PRO A 108 -10.37 -2.41 23.35
CA PRO A 108 -9.27 -1.93 22.47
C PRO A 108 -8.70 -2.99 21.53
N SER A 109 -8.51 -4.23 21.99
CA SER A 109 -8.01 -5.32 21.15
C SER A 109 -9.01 -5.71 20.04
N LEU A 110 -10.30 -5.71 20.32
CA LEU A 110 -11.33 -5.96 19.31
C LEU A 110 -11.47 -4.83 18.31
N ILE A 111 -11.14 -3.59 18.69
CA ILE A 111 -11.10 -2.46 17.77
C ILE A 111 -10.03 -2.67 16.71
N ILE A 112 -8.82 -3.11 17.08
CA ILE A 112 -7.72 -3.36 16.12
C ILE A 112 -8.10 -4.50 15.16
N ALA A 113 -8.64 -5.61 15.69
CA ALA A 113 -9.12 -6.70 14.86
C ALA A 113 -10.28 -6.26 13.94
N GLY A 114 -11.18 -5.41 14.45
CA GLY A 114 -12.27 -4.81 13.68
C GLY A 114 -11.78 -3.92 12.55
N LEU A 115 -10.78 -3.06 12.80
CA LEU A 115 -10.14 -2.24 11.75
C LEU A 115 -9.55 -3.11 10.64
N PHE A 116 -8.87 -4.22 11.00
CA PHE A 116 -8.35 -5.17 10.03
C PHE A 116 -9.46 -5.76 9.16
N LEU A 117 -10.57 -6.23 9.76
CA LEU A 117 -11.70 -6.78 9.01
C LEU A 117 -12.38 -5.74 8.12
N ILE A 118 -12.61 -4.54 8.62
CA ILE A 118 -13.20 -3.45 7.85
C ILE A 118 -12.29 -3.13 6.65
N ALA A 119 -10.98 -3.04 6.86
CA ALA A 119 -10.02 -2.82 5.79
C ALA A 119 -10.04 -3.95 4.74
N CYS A 120 -10.17 -5.22 5.17
CA CYS A 120 -10.34 -6.36 4.27
C CYS A 120 -11.56 -6.17 3.35
N PHE A 121 -12.72 -5.86 3.91
CA PHE A 121 -13.97 -5.72 3.15
C PHE A 121 -13.96 -4.50 2.22
N ILE A 122 -13.48 -3.35 2.70
CA ILE A 122 -13.38 -2.14 1.87
C ILE A 122 -12.44 -2.38 0.70
N SER A 123 -11.26 -2.96 0.94
CA SER A 123 -10.28 -3.20 -0.11
C SER A 123 -10.77 -4.21 -1.14
N LEU A 124 -11.49 -5.26 -0.71
CA LEU A 124 -12.17 -6.18 -1.62
C LEU A 124 -13.13 -5.46 -2.56
N SER A 125 -13.87 -4.49 -2.04
CA SER A 125 -14.93 -3.77 -2.76
C SER A 125 -14.40 -2.63 -3.62
N LEU A 126 -13.39 -1.88 -3.14
CA LEU A 126 -12.75 -0.79 -3.90
C LEU A 126 -11.77 -1.29 -4.95
N GLY A 127 -11.17 -2.48 -4.75
CA GLY A 127 -10.11 -3.01 -5.60
C GLY A 127 -8.79 -2.24 -5.50
N THR A 128 -8.55 -1.52 -4.39
CA THR A 128 -7.31 -0.76 -4.18
C THR A 128 -6.90 -0.74 -2.71
N SER A 129 -5.69 -1.21 -2.44
CA SER A 129 -5.11 -1.16 -1.10
C SER A 129 -4.77 0.26 -0.65
N VAL A 130 -4.24 1.08 -1.55
CA VAL A 130 -3.90 2.49 -1.26
C VAL A 130 -5.17 3.28 -0.89
N GLY A 131 -6.23 3.17 -1.70
CA GLY A 131 -7.51 3.84 -1.42
C GLY A 131 -8.11 3.44 -0.07
N THR A 132 -7.97 2.17 0.30
CA THR A 132 -8.43 1.64 1.59
C THR A 132 -7.63 2.20 2.77
N VAL A 133 -6.29 2.20 2.66
CA VAL A 133 -5.42 2.80 3.69
C VAL A 133 -5.79 4.25 3.92
N VAL A 134 -5.94 5.01 2.84
CA VAL A 134 -6.23 6.43 2.90
C VAL A 134 -7.60 6.71 3.52
N ALA A 135 -8.60 5.87 3.25
CA ALA A 135 -9.94 6.01 3.83
C ALA A 135 -9.99 5.70 5.33
N LEU A 136 -9.21 4.72 5.80
CA LEU A 136 -9.28 4.21 7.18
C LEU A 136 -8.18 4.73 8.12
N ALA A 137 -7.02 5.15 7.60
CA ALA A 137 -5.92 5.62 8.44
C ALA A 137 -6.31 6.79 9.38
N PRO A 138 -7.18 7.75 9.00
CA PRO A 138 -7.64 8.78 9.92
C PRO A 138 -8.34 8.22 11.18
N ILE A 139 -9.09 7.13 11.02
CA ILE A 139 -9.76 6.44 12.15
C ILE A 139 -8.70 5.80 13.05
N ALA A 140 -7.69 5.14 12.46
CA ALA A 140 -6.57 4.56 13.21
C ALA A 140 -5.78 5.62 13.99
N VAL A 141 -5.58 6.82 13.42
CA VAL A 141 -4.96 7.98 14.10
C VAL A 141 -5.84 8.45 15.26
N GLY A 142 -7.15 8.55 15.07
CA GLY A 142 -8.09 8.94 16.10
C GLY A 142 -8.08 7.99 17.32
N PHE A 143 -7.89 6.69 17.10
CA PHE A 143 -7.74 5.76 18.23
C PHE A 143 -6.50 6.02 19.06
N ASN A 144 -5.40 6.52 18.49
CA ASN A 144 -4.20 6.85 19.25
C ASN A 144 -4.37 8.06 20.17
N GLU A 145 -5.29 8.97 19.85
CA GLU A 145 -5.65 10.10 20.74
C GLU A 145 -6.35 9.60 22.02
N SER A 146 -7.12 8.53 21.93
CA SER A 146 -7.86 7.93 23.05
C SER A 146 -7.10 6.78 23.73
N ILE A 147 -6.27 6.06 23.00
CA ILE A 147 -5.47 4.92 23.48
C ILE A 147 -4.02 5.15 23.08
N PRO A 148 -3.20 5.84 23.90
CA PRO A 148 -1.81 6.14 23.57
C PRO A 148 -1.00 4.89 23.25
N GLY A 149 -0.15 4.96 22.19
CA GLY A 149 0.73 3.87 21.77
C GLY A 149 0.10 2.84 20.83
N VAL A 150 -1.19 2.99 20.48
CA VAL A 150 -1.89 2.05 19.56
C VAL A 150 -1.65 2.36 18.09
N LEU A 151 -1.11 3.52 17.73
CA LEU A 151 -1.04 4.03 16.35
C LEU A 151 -0.38 3.06 15.38
N ALA A 152 0.80 2.53 15.72
CA ALA A 152 1.54 1.64 14.83
C ALA A 152 0.79 0.35 14.55
N VAL A 153 0.18 -0.27 15.56
CA VAL A 153 -0.60 -1.51 15.40
C VAL A 153 -1.93 -1.26 14.69
N ALA A 154 -2.60 -0.14 14.94
CA ALA A 154 -3.84 0.23 14.26
C ALA A 154 -3.61 0.48 12.76
N LEU A 155 -2.56 1.23 12.40
CA LEU A 155 -2.17 1.42 11.01
C LEU A 155 -1.72 0.12 10.35
N ALA A 156 -1.00 -0.76 11.07
CA ALA A 156 -0.64 -2.07 10.56
C ALA A 156 -1.87 -2.94 10.28
N ALA A 157 -2.89 -2.88 11.12
CA ALA A 157 -4.16 -3.59 10.89
C ALA A 157 -4.86 -3.07 9.61
N VAL A 158 -4.91 -1.75 9.42
CA VAL A 158 -5.47 -1.13 8.21
C VAL A 158 -4.69 -1.55 6.96
N VAL A 159 -3.36 -1.42 6.98
CA VAL A 159 -2.50 -1.80 5.83
C VAL A 159 -2.62 -3.29 5.54
N GLY A 160 -2.57 -4.15 6.56
CA GLY A 160 -2.70 -5.60 6.41
C GLY A 160 -4.04 -6.01 5.80
N GLY A 161 -5.15 -5.43 6.26
CA GLY A 161 -6.48 -5.67 5.71
C GLY A 161 -6.63 -5.14 4.29
N ALA A 162 -6.04 -3.99 4.00
CA ALA A 162 -6.00 -3.44 2.65
C ALA A 162 -5.26 -4.36 1.67
N MET A 163 -4.13 -4.93 2.08
CA MET A 163 -3.38 -5.90 1.27
C MET A 163 -4.13 -7.23 1.07
N PHE A 164 -4.90 -7.70 2.08
CA PHE A 164 -5.77 -8.86 1.90
C PHE A 164 -6.83 -8.64 0.82
N GLY A 165 -7.52 -7.49 0.89
CA GLY A 165 -8.55 -7.17 -0.10
C GLY A 165 -7.98 -7.03 -1.51
N ASP A 166 -6.84 -6.39 -1.67
CA ASP A 166 -6.16 -6.23 -2.96
C ASP A 166 -5.85 -7.60 -3.61
N ASN A 167 -5.43 -8.59 -2.81
CA ASN A 167 -5.19 -9.96 -3.28
C ASN A 167 -6.45 -10.70 -3.76
N LEU A 168 -7.59 -10.47 -3.13
CA LEU A 168 -8.83 -11.21 -3.38
C LEU A 168 -9.86 -10.44 -4.20
N SER A 169 -9.69 -9.14 -4.40
CA SER A 169 -10.61 -8.36 -5.23
C SER A 169 -10.56 -8.80 -6.69
N MET A 170 -11.72 -9.01 -7.29
CA MET A 170 -11.81 -9.30 -8.72
C MET A 170 -11.62 -8.06 -9.61
N ILE A 171 -11.75 -6.87 -9.02
CA ILE A 171 -11.61 -5.59 -9.73
C ILE A 171 -10.29 -4.89 -9.44
N SER A 172 -9.41 -5.49 -8.63
CA SER A 172 -8.08 -4.94 -8.35
C SER A 172 -7.20 -4.94 -9.60
N ASP A 173 -6.45 -3.86 -9.77
CA ASP A 173 -5.49 -3.70 -10.86
C ASP A 173 -4.46 -4.83 -10.89
N THR A 174 -4.02 -5.31 -9.72
CA THR A 174 -3.09 -6.45 -9.59
C THR A 174 -3.71 -7.74 -10.10
N THR A 175 -4.97 -8.01 -9.75
CA THR A 175 -5.73 -9.17 -10.24
C THR A 175 -5.90 -9.11 -11.75
N ILE A 176 -6.28 -7.95 -12.29
CA ILE A 176 -6.43 -7.75 -13.74
C ILE A 176 -5.10 -7.97 -14.46
N ALA A 177 -4.01 -7.36 -13.96
CA ALA A 177 -2.69 -7.52 -14.54
C ALA A 177 -2.21 -8.98 -14.50
N ALA A 178 -2.34 -9.67 -13.36
CA ALA A 178 -1.92 -11.06 -13.19
C ALA A 178 -2.70 -12.01 -14.12
N THR A 179 -4.02 -11.87 -14.17
CA THR A 179 -4.86 -12.76 -14.98
C THR A 179 -4.66 -12.54 -16.48
N ARG A 180 -4.55 -11.28 -16.92
CA ARG A 180 -4.32 -10.95 -18.33
C ARG A 180 -2.95 -11.42 -18.82
N THR A 181 -1.89 -11.20 -18.03
CA THR A 181 -0.53 -11.61 -18.41
C THR A 181 -0.37 -13.13 -18.46
N GLN A 182 -1.13 -13.88 -17.66
CA GLN A 182 -1.11 -15.34 -17.63
C GLN A 182 -2.18 -15.99 -18.51
N ASN A 183 -3.07 -15.19 -19.13
CA ASN A 183 -4.19 -15.66 -19.95
C ASN A 183 -5.12 -16.63 -19.21
N VAL A 184 -5.56 -16.23 -18.00
CA VAL A 184 -6.47 -17.00 -17.15
C VAL A 184 -7.67 -16.16 -16.73
N GLU A 185 -8.78 -16.81 -16.36
CA GLU A 185 -9.96 -16.15 -15.87
C GLU A 185 -9.77 -15.65 -14.43
N MET A 186 -10.32 -14.47 -14.11
CA MET A 186 -10.26 -13.87 -12.76
C MET A 186 -10.85 -14.81 -11.70
N ARG A 187 -11.93 -15.51 -12.03
CA ARG A 187 -12.58 -16.47 -11.13
C ARG A 187 -11.66 -17.62 -10.74
N ASP A 188 -10.86 -18.11 -11.66
CA ASP A 188 -9.94 -19.23 -11.39
C ASP A 188 -8.75 -18.79 -10.54
N LYS A 189 -8.19 -17.61 -10.81
CA LYS A 189 -7.17 -16.99 -9.94
C LYS A 189 -7.76 -16.75 -8.54
N PHE A 190 -8.98 -16.20 -8.42
CA PHE A 190 -9.63 -15.96 -7.14
C PHE A 190 -9.73 -17.23 -6.29
N LYS A 191 -10.17 -18.37 -6.86
CA LYS A 191 -10.25 -19.64 -6.15
C LYS A 191 -8.91 -20.09 -5.57
N VAL A 192 -7.82 -19.89 -6.31
CA VAL A 192 -6.48 -20.25 -5.86
C VAL A 192 -6.01 -19.30 -4.76
N ASN A 193 -6.14 -17.98 -5.00
CA ASN A 193 -5.74 -16.95 -4.03
C ASN A 193 -6.52 -17.03 -2.72
N PHE A 194 -7.79 -17.40 -2.77
CA PHE A 194 -8.62 -17.55 -1.56
C PHE A 194 -7.98 -18.52 -0.56
N TRP A 195 -7.51 -19.68 -1.04
CA TRP A 195 -6.86 -20.66 -0.18
C TRP A 195 -5.44 -20.28 0.28
N ILE A 196 -4.79 -19.34 -0.43
CA ILE A 196 -3.48 -18.80 -0.02
C ILE A 196 -3.66 -17.67 0.99
N ALA A 197 -4.63 -16.77 0.78
CA ALA A 197 -4.81 -15.54 1.54
C ALA A 197 -5.68 -15.70 2.79
N LEU A 198 -6.65 -16.62 2.79
CA LEU A 198 -7.60 -16.79 3.91
C LEU A 198 -6.91 -17.26 5.20
N PRO A 199 -6.04 -18.29 5.22
CA PRO A 199 -5.38 -18.71 6.46
C PRO A 199 -4.54 -17.59 7.10
N PRO A 200 -3.69 -16.85 6.36
CA PRO A 200 -3.01 -15.66 6.88
C PRO A 200 -3.94 -14.62 7.49
N SER A 201 -5.09 -14.36 6.86
CA SER A 201 -6.03 -13.35 7.37
C SER A 201 -6.68 -13.77 8.69
N ILE A 202 -7.08 -15.05 8.81
CA ILE A 202 -7.63 -15.59 10.06
C ILE A 202 -6.58 -15.51 11.17
N ILE A 203 -5.35 -15.94 10.92
CA ILE A 203 -4.25 -15.86 11.90
C ILE A 203 -3.99 -14.42 12.31
N THR A 204 -3.92 -13.49 11.34
CA THR A 204 -3.75 -12.06 11.61
C THR A 204 -4.87 -11.48 12.46
N PHE A 205 -6.12 -11.82 12.14
CA PHE A 205 -7.26 -11.40 12.94
C PHE A 205 -7.16 -11.90 14.39
N LEU A 206 -6.81 -13.17 14.59
CA LEU A 206 -6.64 -13.75 15.92
C LEU A 206 -5.47 -13.09 16.69
N ILE A 207 -4.36 -12.79 16.01
CA ILE A 207 -3.25 -12.06 16.63
C ILE A 207 -3.72 -10.69 17.10
N TYR A 208 -4.42 -9.92 16.26
CA TYR A 208 -4.91 -8.60 16.67
C TYR A 208 -5.97 -8.67 17.76
N ALA A 209 -6.82 -9.71 17.77
CA ALA A 209 -7.85 -9.88 18.78
C ALA A 209 -7.34 -10.31 20.16
N PHE A 210 -6.28 -11.15 20.19
CA PHE A 210 -5.87 -11.81 21.42
C PHE A 210 -4.42 -11.56 21.86
N ALA A 211 -3.52 -11.20 20.93
CA ALA A 211 -2.08 -11.04 21.20
C ALA A 211 -1.58 -9.62 21.00
N ALA A 212 -2.38 -8.70 20.43
CA ALA A 212 -1.96 -7.31 20.33
C ALA A 212 -1.82 -6.74 21.74
N ASN A 213 -0.58 -6.36 22.10
CA ASN A 213 -0.27 -5.66 23.35
C ASN A 213 -0.81 -4.20 23.27
N VAL A 214 -2.12 -4.08 23.25
CA VAL A 214 -2.76 -2.80 23.48
C VAL A 214 -2.74 -2.60 24.99
N SER A 215 -2.03 -1.59 25.46
CA SER A 215 -1.97 -1.25 26.87
C SER A 215 -3.40 -1.07 27.37
N THR A 216 -3.88 -2.04 28.11
CA THR A 216 -5.14 -1.97 28.85
C THR A 216 -4.89 -1.19 30.14
N ALA A 217 -4.37 0.05 30.04
CA ALA A 217 -4.62 0.96 31.14
C ALA A 217 -6.14 0.98 31.33
N PRO A 218 -6.66 0.79 32.56
CA PRO A 218 -8.09 0.82 32.77
C PRO A 218 -8.58 2.12 32.13
N LEU A 219 -9.32 1.96 31.01
CA LEU A 219 -10.10 3.06 30.49
C LEU A 219 -10.91 3.48 31.70
N THR A 220 -10.52 4.59 32.35
CA THR A 220 -11.39 5.22 33.34
C THR A 220 -12.77 5.20 32.71
N GLU A 221 -13.80 4.84 33.46
CA GLU A 221 -15.19 4.83 33.02
C GLU A 221 -15.62 6.25 32.62
N THR A 222 -14.90 6.83 31.65
CA THR A 222 -15.26 8.08 31.03
C THR A 222 -16.34 7.77 30.04
N VAL A 223 -17.53 8.30 30.28
CA VAL A 223 -18.62 8.30 29.32
C VAL A 223 -18.07 8.95 28.03
N HIS A 224 -17.83 8.15 27.02
CA HIS A 224 -17.38 8.64 25.72
C HIS A 224 -18.56 9.29 25.00
N GLU A 225 -18.66 10.61 25.08
CA GLU A 225 -19.69 11.35 24.35
C GLU A 225 -19.41 11.25 22.84
N TYR A 226 -20.41 10.82 22.07
CA TYR A 226 -20.36 10.77 20.63
C TYR A 226 -21.65 11.29 19.99
N SER A 227 -21.57 11.79 18.78
CA SER A 227 -22.70 12.22 17.98
C SER A 227 -22.86 11.33 16.75
N VAL A 228 -23.95 10.59 16.66
CA VAL A 228 -24.23 9.71 15.53
C VAL A 228 -24.23 10.48 14.20
N ILE A 229 -24.71 11.73 14.18
CA ILE A 229 -24.75 12.56 12.99
C ILE A 229 -23.33 12.82 12.46
N LYS A 230 -22.36 13.04 13.35
CA LYS A 230 -20.95 13.25 12.97
C LYS A 230 -20.27 11.97 12.45
N ILE A 231 -20.79 10.79 12.79
CA ILE A 231 -20.27 9.50 12.30
C ILE A 231 -20.73 9.21 10.86
N ILE A 232 -21.86 9.77 10.44
CA ILE A 232 -22.48 9.51 9.11
C ILE A 232 -21.49 9.61 7.94
N PRO A 233 -20.58 10.60 7.84
CA PRO A 233 -19.63 10.68 6.73
C PRO A 233 -18.74 9.44 6.61
N TYR A 234 -18.22 8.94 7.72
CA TYR A 234 -17.40 7.72 7.72
C TYR A 234 -18.21 6.48 7.38
N LEU A 235 -19.40 6.35 7.96
CA LEU A 235 -20.30 5.25 7.65
C LEU A 235 -20.72 5.27 6.17
N PHE A 236 -20.99 6.45 5.62
CA PHE A 236 -21.31 6.62 4.22
C PHE A 236 -20.14 6.19 3.31
N VAL A 237 -18.91 6.68 3.58
CA VAL A 237 -17.71 6.30 2.83
C VAL A 237 -17.49 4.78 2.90
N LEU A 238 -17.67 4.17 4.09
CA LEU A 238 -17.58 2.73 4.29
C LEU A 238 -18.60 1.97 3.43
N VAL A 239 -19.88 2.34 3.53
CA VAL A 239 -20.96 1.67 2.78
C VAL A 239 -20.79 1.89 1.28
N ALA A 240 -20.49 3.12 0.83
CA ALA A 240 -20.27 3.44 -0.58
C ALA A 240 -19.07 2.64 -1.15
N ALA A 241 -17.99 2.48 -0.38
CA ALA A 241 -16.87 1.64 -0.75
C ALA A 241 -17.28 0.16 -0.87
N LEU A 242 -18.07 -0.36 0.07
CA LEU A 242 -18.56 -1.74 0.02
C LEU A 242 -19.50 -2.03 -1.16
N THR A 243 -20.13 -1.02 -1.75
CA THR A 243 -20.90 -1.19 -3.01
C THR A 243 -20.03 -1.27 -4.24
N GLY A 244 -18.70 -1.10 -4.14
CA GLY A 244 -17.76 -1.14 -5.25
C GLY A 244 -17.71 0.16 -6.07
N LEU A 245 -18.18 1.28 -5.52
CA LEU A 245 -18.04 2.58 -6.16
C LEU A 245 -16.56 2.98 -6.26
N ASN A 246 -16.20 3.67 -7.35
CA ASN A 246 -14.85 4.18 -7.53
C ASN A 246 -14.43 5.08 -6.35
N VAL A 247 -13.21 4.88 -5.83
CA VAL A 247 -12.67 5.59 -4.66
C VAL A 247 -12.74 7.11 -4.77
N ILE A 248 -12.57 7.66 -6.00
CA ILE A 248 -12.69 9.11 -6.25
C ILE A 248 -14.10 9.60 -5.91
N TRP A 249 -15.13 8.91 -6.41
CA TRP A 249 -16.52 9.25 -6.13
C TRP A 249 -16.87 9.08 -4.65
N VAL A 250 -16.35 8.03 -4.00
CA VAL A 250 -16.52 7.79 -2.57
C VAL A 250 -15.97 8.95 -1.75
N LEU A 251 -14.74 9.40 -2.04
CA LEU A 251 -14.11 10.51 -1.33
C LEU A 251 -14.77 11.87 -1.62
N LEU A 252 -15.04 12.16 -2.90
CA LEU A 252 -15.72 13.42 -3.28
C LEU A 252 -17.09 13.54 -2.61
N SER A 253 -17.91 12.49 -2.69
CA SER A 253 -19.23 12.51 -2.06
C SER A 253 -19.13 12.52 -0.52
N GLY A 254 -18.11 11.89 0.05
CA GLY A 254 -17.79 11.98 1.48
C GLY A 254 -17.47 13.40 1.92
N ILE A 255 -16.64 14.14 1.17
CA ILE A 255 -16.31 15.55 1.43
C ILE A 255 -17.59 16.42 1.40
N VAL A 256 -18.40 16.26 0.34
CA VAL A 256 -19.66 17.03 0.17
C VAL A 256 -20.63 16.72 1.31
N LEU A 257 -20.83 15.45 1.66
CA LEU A 257 -21.70 15.05 2.75
C LEU A 257 -21.22 15.62 4.10
N THR A 258 -19.90 15.58 4.35
CA THR A 258 -19.31 16.16 5.57
C THR A 258 -19.57 17.67 5.65
N ALA A 259 -19.40 18.39 4.53
CA ALA A 259 -19.69 19.81 4.46
C ALA A 259 -21.17 20.10 4.74
N ILE A 260 -22.10 19.35 4.16
CA ILE A 260 -23.55 19.51 4.41
C ILE A 260 -23.87 19.31 5.89
N ILE A 261 -23.34 18.23 6.51
CA ILE A 261 -23.54 17.97 7.94
C ILE A 261 -22.92 19.08 8.79
N GLY A 262 -21.73 19.56 8.40
CA GLY A 262 -21.04 20.66 9.08
C GLY A 262 -21.86 21.96 9.10
N PHE A 263 -22.45 22.32 7.96
CA PHE A 263 -23.29 23.51 7.84
C PHE A 263 -24.64 23.33 8.54
N ALA A 264 -25.33 22.22 8.30
CA ALA A 264 -26.64 21.97 8.88
C ALA A 264 -26.59 21.84 10.42
N GLY A 265 -25.50 21.30 10.96
CA GLY A 265 -25.28 21.15 12.40
C GLY A 265 -24.66 22.38 13.07
N GLY A 266 -24.31 23.44 12.32
CA GLY A 266 -23.62 24.62 12.85
C GLY A 266 -22.21 24.34 13.37
N TYR A 267 -21.57 23.25 12.91
CA TYR A 267 -20.23 22.85 13.37
C TYR A 267 -19.12 23.60 12.62
N MET A 268 -19.41 24.16 11.46
CA MET A 268 -18.47 24.95 10.66
C MET A 268 -19.22 25.94 9.75
N ASP A 269 -18.56 27.04 9.37
CA ASP A 269 -18.97 27.94 8.31
C ASP A 269 -18.30 27.64 6.97
N GLY A 270 -18.67 28.37 5.90
CA GLY A 270 -18.16 28.15 4.56
C GLY A 270 -16.65 28.34 4.44
N TRP A 271 -16.08 29.33 5.15
CA TRP A 271 -14.64 29.60 5.13
C TRP A 271 -13.85 28.54 5.91
N GLN A 272 -14.39 28.06 7.03
CA GLN A 272 -13.81 26.96 7.80
C GLN A 272 -13.78 25.68 6.96
N ALA A 273 -14.83 25.38 6.20
CA ALA A 273 -14.85 24.23 5.30
C ALA A 273 -13.77 24.34 4.20
N VAL A 274 -13.67 25.50 3.53
CA VAL A 274 -12.64 25.76 2.51
C VAL A 274 -11.25 25.65 3.09
N SER A 275 -11.02 26.24 4.27
CA SER A 275 -9.74 26.18 4.97
C SER A 275 -9.36 24.75 5.38
N ALA A 276 -10.31 23.96 5.89
CA ALA A 276 -10.09 22.55 6.23
C ALA A 276 -9.72 21.72 5.00
N VAL A 277 -10.47 21.88 3.90
CA VAL A 277 -10.14 21.20 2.64
C VAL A 277 -8.75 21.57 2.14
N ASN A 278 -8.40 22.87 2.12
CA ASN A 278 -7.07 23.35 1.70
C ASN A 278 -5.96 22.77 2.57
N THR A 279 -6.13 22.75 3.89
CA THR A 279 -5.18 22.16 4.84
C THR A 279 -4.99 20.67 4.56
N GLY A 280 -6.10 19.95 4.30
CA GLY A 280 -6.06 18.53 3.94
C GLY A 280 -5.33 18.26 2.62
N LEU A 281 -5.58 19.05 1.59
CA LEU A 281 -4.87 18.99 0.31
C LEU A 281 -3.35 19.20 0.52
N ALA A 282 -2.99 20.25 1.27
CA ALA A 282 -1.59 20.62 1.52
C ALA A 282 -0.84 19.53 2.30
N SER A 283 -1.50 18.83 3.23
CA SER A 283 -0.88 17.74 4.01
C SER A 283 -0.43 16.55 3.15
N MET A 284 -0.97 16.41 1.94
CA MET A 284 -0.64 15.31 1.02
C MET A 284 0.38 15.69 -0.05
N PHE A 285 0.88 16.93 -0.08
CA PHE A 285 1.82 17.36 -1.13
C PHE A 285 3.16 16.63 -1.06
N GLU A 286 3.76 16.47 0.11
CA GLU A 286 5.04 15.79 0.26
C GLU A 286 4.94 14.32 -0.21
N LEU A 287 3.86 13.62 0.17
CA LEU A 287 3.60 12.25 -0.27
C LEU A 287 3.45 12.18 -1.79
N SER A 288 2.66 13.09 -2.38
CA SER A 288 2.41 13.11 -3.83
C SER A 288 3.69 13.35 -4.61
N ILE A 289 4.51 14.34 -4.20
CA ILE A 289 5.81 14.62 -4.83
C ILE A 289 6.77 13.44 -4.67
N THR A 290 6.77 12.80 -3.51
CA THR A 290 7.59 11.59 -3.27
C THR A 290 7.23 10.48 -4.25
N CYS A 291 5.94 10.18 -4.44
CA CYS A 291 5.49 9.15 -5.39
C CYS A 291 5.85 9.49 -6.84
N ILE A 292 5.70 10.75 -7.24
CA ILE A 292 6.10 11.24 -8.56
C ILE A 292 7.61 11.05 -8.78
N LEU A 293 8.43 11.39 -7.78
CA LEU A 293 9.88 11.26 -7.85
C LEU A 293 10.33 9.79 -7.92
N ILE A 294 9.68 8.90 -7.14
CA ILE A 294 9.88 7.45 -7.23
C ILE A 294 9.63 6.97 -8.66
N GLY A 295 8.52 7.39 -9.28
CA GLY A 295 8.21 7.06 -10.67
C GLY A 295 9.33 7.43 -11.64
N GLY A 296 9.85 8.64 -11.53
CA GLY A 296 10.98 9.10 -12.34
C GLY A 296 12.25 8.26 -12.14
N ILE A 297 12.59 7.93 -10.88
CA ILE A 297 13.75 7.08 -10.56
C ILE A 297 13.59 5.69 -11.17
N VAL A 298 12.41 5.10 -11.07
CA VAL A 298 12.08 3.80 -11.69
C VAL A 298 12.25 3.87 -13.20
N GLY A 299 11.83 4.96 -13.84
CA GLY A 299 12.09 5.23 -15.26
C GLY A 299 13.57 5.20 -15.61
N LEU A 300 14.42 5.86 -14.81
CA LEU A 300 15.88 5.82 -14.99
C LEU A 300 16.45 4.41 -14.80
N ILE A 301 16.06 3.70 -13.76
CA ILE A 301 16.50 2.33 -13.49
C ILE A 301 16.17 1.41 -14.68
N ARG A 302 14.95 1.54 -15.22
CA ARG A 302 14.47 0.77 -16.37
C ARG A 302 15.26 1.12 -17.63
N TYR A 303 15.37 2.39 -17.95
CA TYR A 303 16.11 2.88 -19.13
C TYR A 303 17.59 2.45 -19.12
N GLN A 304 18.20 2.42 -17.94
CA GLN A 304 19.59 2.03 -17.76
C GLN A 304 19.82 0.52 -17.71
N GLY A 305 18.76 -0.29 -17.78
CA GLY A 305 18.81 -1.75 -17.86
C GLY A 305 18.87 -2.46 -16.50
N GLY A 306 18.43 -1.81 -15.41
CA GLY A 306 18.39 -2.43 -14.09
C GLY A 306 17.37 -3.55 -13.99
N ILE A 307 16.20 -3.35 -14.58
CA ILE A 307 15.14 -4.37 -14.62
C ILE A 307 15.58 -5.56 -15.50
N ASP A 308 16.18 -5.27 -16.65
CA ASP A 308 16.69 -6.31 -17.58
C ASP A 308 17.74 -7.19 -16.89
N TYR A 309 18.60 -6.60 -16.03
CA TYR A 309 19.57 -7.34 -15.25
C TYR A 309 18.90 -8.39 -14.33
N ILE A 310 17.87 -7.97 -13.59
CA ILE A 310 17.10 -8.87 -12.70
C ILE A 310 16.47 -10.00 -13.52
N LEU A 311 15.74 -9.64 -14.58
CA LEU A 311 15.04 -10.61 -15.42
C LEU A 311 16.00 -11.64 -16.04
N TYR A 312 17.14 -11.19 -16.55
CA TYR A 312 18.14 -12.06 -17.19
C TYR A 312 18.76 -13.06 -16.21
N HIS A 313 19.21 -12.59 -15.03
CA HIS A 313 19.94 -13.46 -14.10
C HIS A 313 19.04 -14.49 -13.43
N VAL A 314 17.84 -14.11 -13.05
CA VAL A 314 16.93 -15.05 -12.38
C VAL A 314 16.39 -16.09 -13.34
N SER A 315 16.06 -15.72 -14.59
CA SER A 315 15.54 -16.69 -15.57
C SER A 315 16.50 -17.85 -15.87
N ARG A 316 17.81 -17.63 -15.73
CA ARG A 316 18.85 -18.67 -15.96
C ARG A 316 18.95 -19.72 -14.85
N LEU A 317 18.45 -19.44 -13.66
CA LEU A 317 18.50 -20.36 -12.52
C LEU A 317 17.40 -21.41 -12.55
N ILE A 318 16.43 -21.29 -13.45
CA ILE A 318 15.20 -22.10 -13.50
C ILE A 318 15.44 -23.37 -14.32
N LYS A 319 15.31 -24.56 -13.69
CA LYS A 319 15.50 -25.88 -14.34
C LYS A 319 14.36 -26.87 -14.08
N THR A 320 13.45 -26.60 -13.16
CA THR A 320 12.40 -27.52 -12.72
C THR A 320 11.07 -26.77 -12.54
N ARG A 321 9.94 -27.49 -12.48
CA ARG A 321 8.63 -26.87 -12.19
C ARG A 321 8.64 -26.05 -10.90
N ARG A 322 9.14 -26.62 -9.78
CA ARG A 322 9.27 -25.89 -8.51
C ARG A 322 10.27 -24.74 -8.61
N GLY A 323 11.39 -24.96 -9.28
CA GLY A 323 12.34 -23.90 -9.61
C GLY A 323 11.71 -22.79 -10.42
N GLY A 324 10.78 -23.11 -11.33
CA GLY A 324 9.98 -22.15 -12.08
C GLY A 324 9.05 -21.31 -11.19
N GLU A 325 8.30 -21.94 -10.29
CA GLU A 325 7.42 -21.24 -9.36
C GLU A 325 8.23 -20.34 -8.41
N LEU A 326 9.36 -20.82 -7.85
CA LEU A 326 10.27 -20.02 -7.04
C LEU A 326 10.96 -18.91 -7.85
N GLY A 327 11.27 -19.16 -9.12
CA GLY A 327 11.82 -18.17 -10.04
C GLY A 327 10.83 -17.04 -10.32
N ILE A 328 9.56 -17.36 -10.55
CA ILE A 328 8.48 -16.36 -10.71
C ILE A 328 8.35 -15.55 -9.41
N ALA A 329 8.32 -16.21 -8.25
CA ALA A 329 8.26 -15.54 -6.96
C ALA A 329 9.46 -14.61 -6.73
N GLY A 330 10.67 -15.08 -6.98
CA GLY A 330 11.92 -14.31 -6.83
C GLY A 330 11.98 -13.11 -7.77
N LEU A 331 11.61 -13.28 -9.04
CA LEU A 331 11.51 -12.19 -10.02
C LEU A 331 10.51 -11.12 -9.55
N THR A 332 9.32 -11.56 -9.16
CA THR A 332 8.28 -10.65 -8.67
C THR A 332 8.76 -9.88 -7.44
N ALA A 333 9.38 -10.57 -6.49
CA ALA A 333 9.89 -9.93 -5.27
C ALA A 333 10.97 -8.88 -5.57
N MET A 334 11.97 -9.23 -6.38
CA MET A 334 13.08 -8.32 -6.71
C MET A 334 12.63 -7.12 -7.55
N VAL A 335 11.80 -7.36 -8.55
CA VAL A 335 11.28 -6.27 -9.40
C VAL A 335 10.35 -5.37 -8.60
N ASN A 336 9.49 -5.94 -7.72
CA ASN A 336 8.61 -5.12 -6.88
C ASN A 336 9.40 -4.28 -5.86
N ALA A 337 10.44 -4.83 -5.26
CA ALA A 337 11.34 -4.05 -4.40
C ALA A 337 12.03 -2.93 -5.17
N ALA A 338 12.37 -3.12 -6.45
CA ALA A 338 12.99 -2.08 -7.28
C ALA A 338 12.01 -1.00 -7.76
N ILE A 339 10.73 -1.33 -7.94
CA ILE A 339 9.71 -0.46 -8.56
C ILE A 339 8.77 0.16 -7.52
N ALA A 340 8.59 -0.50 -6.37
CA ALA A 340 7.62 -0.12 -5.32
C ALA A 340 6.16 0.02 -5.83
N ASN A 341 5.80 -0.77 -6.85
CA ASN A 341 4.45 -0.80 -7.41
C ASN A 341 4.10 -2.22 -7.87
N ASN A 342 3.14 -2.83 -7.21
CA ASN A 342 2.73 -4.22 -7.46
C ASN A 342 2.14 -4.43 -8.87
N THR A 343 1.27 -3.54 -9.34
CA THR A 343 0.64 -3.65 -10.67
C THR A 343 1.66 -3.55 -11.79
N ILE A 344 2.55 -2.54 -11.74
CA ILE A 344 3.61 -2.37 -12.74
C ILE A 344 4.58 -3.56 -12.70
N THR A 345 4.90 -4.06 -11.51
CA THR A 345 5.72 -5.27 -11.35
C THR A 345 5.11 -6.47 -12.09
N ILE A 346 3.82 -6.72 -11.88
CA ILE A 346 3.12 -7.83 -12.53
C ILE A 346 3.11 -7.66 -14.05
N LEU A 347 2.90 -6.45 -14.56
CA LEU A 347 2.93 -6.17 -16.00
C LEU A 347 4.31 -6.40 -16.62
N ILE A 348 5.40 -6.11 -15.89
CA ILE A 348 6.78 -6.32 -16.36
C ILE A 348 7.18 -7.79 -16.26
N VAL A 349 6.93 -8.43 -15.13
CA VAL A 349 7.34 -9.82 -14.88
C VAL A 349 6.40 -10.83 -15.58
N GLY A 350 5.14 -10.49 -15.72
CA GLY A 350 4.08 -11.37 -16.19
C GLY A 350 4.38 -12.09 -17.52
N PRO A 351 4.81 -11.43 -18.60
CA PRO A 351 5.16 -12.08 -19.86
C PRO A 351 6.28 -13.11 -19.71
N LEU A 352 7.30 -12.81 -18.88
CA LEU A 352 8.38 -13.76 -18.61
C LEU A 352 7.88 -14.91 -17.70
N ALA A 353 7.06 -14.62 -16.70
CA ALA A 353 6.42 -15.62 -15.85
C ALA A 353 5.57 -16.59 -16.67
N LYS A 354 4.83 -16.10 -17.69
CA LYS A 354 4.09 -16.93 -18.64
C LYS A 354 5.02 -17.87 -19.41
N THR A 355 6.13 -17.35 -19.94
CA THR A 355 7.14 -18.15 -20.65
C THR A 355 7.74 -19.23 -19.73
N ILE A 356 8.05 -18.88 -18.47
CA ILE A 356 8.57 -19.82 -17.47
C ILE A 356 7.51 -20.88 -17.15
N ALA A 357 6.26 -20.47 -16.95
CA ALA A 357 5.16 -21.37 -16.66
C ALA A 357 4.94 -22.40 -17.77
N ASP A 358 4.85 -21.95 -19.03
CA ASP A 358 4.64 -22.80 -20.19
C ASP A 358 5.80 -23.81 -20.38
N LYS A 359 7.07 -23.36 -20.22
CA LYS A 359 8.25 -24.23 -20.34
C LYS A 359 8.35 -25.30 -19.26
N ASN A 360 7.84 -25.01 -18.05
CA ASN A 360 8.01 -25.90 -16.88
C ASN A 360 6.70 -26.60 -16.49
N GLY A 361 5.64 -26.53 -17.29
CA GLY A 361 4.35 -27.17 -17.04
C GLY A 361 3.65 -26.62 -15.79
N ILE A 362 3.79 -25.31 -15.50
CA ILE A 362 3.10 -24.64 -14.42
C ILE A 362 1.76 -24.13 -14.93
N ASP A 363 0.68 -24.43 -14.20
CA ASP A 363 -0.66 -23.93 -14.53
C ASP A 363 -0.69 -22.40 -14.46
N GLY A 364 -1.26 -21.75 -15.47
CA GLY A 364 -1.36 -20.29 -15.55
C GLY A 364 -2.03 -19.64 -14.32
N LYS A 365 -3.05 -20.29 -13.73
CA LYS A 365 -3.68 -19.78 -12.50
C LYS A 365 -2.75 -19.83 -11.29
N ARG A 366 -1.84 -20.80 -11.19
CA ARG A 366 -0.80 -20.83 -10.16
C ARG A 366 0.22 -19.72 -10.38
N SER A 367 0.67 -19.53 -11.63
CA SER A 367 1.58 -18.43 -11.98
C SER A 367 0.96 -17.05 -11.67
N ALA A 368 -0.31 -16.83 -12.06
CA ALA A 368 -1.03 -15.60 -11.73
C ALA A 368 -1.14 -15.36 -10.22
N SER A 369 -1.43 -16.43 -9.47
CA SER A 369 -1.54 -16.34 -8.00
C SER A 369 -0.20 -16.02 -7.34
N ILE A 370 0.90 -16.61 -7.79
CA ILE A 370 2.25 -16.33 -7.28
C ILE A 370 2.65 -14.88 -7.59
N LEU A 371 2.43 -14.40 -8.82
CA LEU A 371 2.67 -13.01 -9.21
C LEU A 371 1.97 -12.04 -8.25
N ASP A 372 0.68 -12.27 -8.01
CA ASP A 372 -0.14 -11.38 -7.21
C ASP A 372 0.19 -11.47 -5.71
N THR A 373 0.25 -12.66 -5.12
CA THR A 373 0.51 -12.83 -3.68
C THR A 373 1.91 -12.37 -3.27
N VAL A 374 2.92 -12.62 -4.12
CA VAL A 374 4.30 -12.17 -3.84
C VAL A 374 4.43 -10.66 -4.02
N SER A 375 3.81 -10.08 -5.05
CA SER A 375 3.84 -8.61 -5.20
C SER A 375 3.15 -7.93 -4.02
N CYS A 376 1.99 -8.41 -3.58
CA CYS A 376 1.33 -7.89 -2.40
C CYS A 376 2.15 -8.07 -1.11
N PHE A 377 2.79 -9.23 -0.91
CA PHE A 377 3.70 -9.44 0.22
C PHE A 377 4.79 -8.38 0.24
N VAL A 378 5.55 -8.25 -0.86
CA VAL A 378 6.68 -7.32 -0.93
C VAL A 378 6.22 -5.87 -0.81
N GLN A 379 5.16 -5.49 -1.54
CA GLN A 379 4.60 -4.14 -1.49
C GLN A 379 4.14 -3.74 -0.08
N GLY A 380 3.59 -4.70 0.68
CA GLY A 380 3.16 -4.45 2.06
C GLY A 380 4.31 -4.22 3.03
N VAL A 381 5.51 -4.75 2.78
CA VAL A 381 6.63 -4.70 3.73
C VAL A 381 7.77 -3.76 3.33
N ILE A 382 7.78 -3.22 2.11
CA ILE A 382 8.80 -2.25 1.71
C ILE A 382 8.49 -0.87 2.31
N PRO A 383 9.43 -0.23 3.04
CA PRO A 383 9.15 0.99 3.81
C PRO A 383 8.83 2.22 2.95
N TYR A 384 9.13 2.17 1.66
CA TYR A 384 8.84 3.19 0.64
C TYR A 384 7.64 2.79 -0.26
N GLY A 385 6.87 1.78 0.11
CA GLY A 385 5.64 1.41 -0.57
C GLY A 385 4.54 2.44 -0.33
N ALA A 386 3.72 2.69 -1.35
CA ALA A 386 2.68 3.74 -1.31
C ALA A 386 1.72 3.59 -0.12
N GLN A 387 1.39 2.36 0.29
CA GLN A 387 0.50 2.07 1.41
C GLN A 387 1.09 2.53 2.75
N LEU A 388 2.38 2.23 2.98
CA LEU A 388 3.07 2.63 4.21
C LEU A 388 3.35 4.13 4.23
N LEU A 389 3.77 4.71 3.09
CA LEU A 389 3.97 6.16 3.00
C LEU A 389 2.66 6.93 3.20
N ALA A 390 1.54 6.44 2.66
CA ALA A 390 0.23 7.05 2.88
C ALA A 390 -0.19 6.98 4.36
N ALA A 391 -0.01 5.83 5.01
CA ALA A 391 -0.31 5.66 6.43
C ALA A 391 0.51 6.61 7.30
N VAL A 392 1.81 6.74 7.03
CA VAL A 392 2.72 7.66 7.75
C VAL A 392 2.37 9.12 7.51
N ALA A 393 2.04 9.50 6.27
CA ALA A 393 1.66 10.87 5.93
C ALA A 393 0.37 11.30 6.65
N ILE A 394 -0.65 10.42 6.68
CA ILE A 394 -1.92 10.68 7.37
C ILE A 394 -1.71 10.74 8.89
N ALA A 395 -0.80 9.94 9.42
CA ALA A 395 -0.37 10.01 10.83
C ALA A 395 0.53 11.20 11.13
N GLN A 396 0.72 12.14 10.19
CA GLN A 396 1.57 13.33 10.35
C GLN A 396 2.97 12.99 10.88
N GLN A 397 3.56 11.91 10.37
CA GLN A 397 4.88 11.40 10.74
C GLN A 397 5.03 11.04 12.24
N GLN A 398 3.93 10.82 12.97
CA GLN A 398 3.97 10.35 14.36
C GLN A 398 4.44 8.88 14.49
N VAL A 399 4.57 8.17 13.38
CA VAL A 399 5.00 6.78 13.30
C VAL A 399 5.87 6.58 12.06
N THR A 400 6.91 5.76 12.19
CA THR A 400 7.77 5.39 11.05
C THR A 400 7.21 4.20 10.30
N PRO A 401 7.55 4.01 9.00
CA PRO A 401 7.20 2.81 8.27
C PRO A 401 7.65 1.52 9.00
N PHE A 402 8.81 1.52 9.63
CA PHE A 402 9.33 0.35 10.35
C PHE A 402 8.53 -0.01 11.59
N GLN A 403 8.00 0.98 12.31
CA GLN A 403 7.10 0.73 13.45
C GLN A 403 5.78 0.12 12.99
N ILE A 404 5.27 0.50 11.81
CA ILE A 404 4.09 -0.15 11.23
C ILE A 404 4.45 -1.58 10.81
N ILE A 405 5.57 -1.78 10.09
CA ILE A 405 6.02 -3.09 9.60
C ILE A 405 6.21 -4.09 10.75
N SER A 406 6.73 -3.67 11.90
CA SER A 406 6.92 -4.55 13.06
C SER A 406 5.61 -5.12 13.63
N ASN A 407 4.48 -4.50 13.33
CA ASN A 407 3.13 -4.94 13.72
C ASN A 407 2.31 -5.47 12.54
N LEU A 408 2.91 -5.60 11.36
CA LEU A 408 2.21 -5.93 10.12
C LEU A 408 2.27 -7.45 9.86
N TYR A 409 1.34 -8.20 10.45
CA TYR A 409 1.37 -9.67 10.40
C TYR A 409 0.91 -10.23 9.05
N TYR A 410 -0.15 -9.67 8.44
CA TYR A 410 -0.76 -10.28 7.25
C TYR A 410 0.20 -10.48 6.07
N PRO A 411 0.97 -9.48 5.60
CA PRO A 411 1.87 -9.68 4.46
C PRO A 411 2.93 -10.75 4.72
N PHE A 412 3.52 -10.79 5.91
CA PHE A 412 4.49 -11.82 6.25
C PHE A 412 3.90 -13.24 6.24
N LEU A 413 2.71 -13.39 6.83
CA LEU A 413 1.99 -14.66 6.80
C LEU A 413 1.56 -15.04 5.39
N LEU A 414 1.20 -14.05 4.53
CA LEU A 414 0.90 -14.27 3.12
C LEU A 414 2.13 -14.79 2.37
N GLY A 415 3.31 -14.20 2.61
CA GLY A 415 4.57 -14.68 2.03
C GLY A 415 4.86 -16.13 2.43
N ILE A 416 4.71 -16.47 3.71
CA ILE A 416 4.86 -17.85 4.22
C ILE A 416 3.83 -18.78 3.56
N SER A 417 2.56 -18.38 3.52
CA SER A 417 1.48 -19.16 2.90
C SER A 417 1.75 -19.41 1.42
N THR A 418 2.26 -18.41 0.69
CA THR A 418 2.64 -18.54 -0.72
C THR A 418 3.80 -19.53 -0.90
N LEU A 419 4.81 -19.49 -0.04
CA LEU A 419 5.90 -20.48 -0.06
C LEU A 419 5.36 -21.89 0.22
N ILE A 420 4.53 -22.07 1.24
CA ILE A 420 3.88 -23.36 1.52
C ILE A 420 3.09 -23.84 0.29
N PHE A 421 2.32 -22.96 -0.36
CA PHE A 421 1.58 -23.29 -1.58
C PHE A 421 2.48 -23.77 -2.72
N ILE A 422 3.67 -23.16 -2.92
CA ILE A 422 4.65 -23.59 -3.92
C ILE A 422 5.18 -24.99 -3.60
N PHE A 423 5.42 -25.32 -2.32
CA PHE A 423 5.94 -26.61 -1.91
C PHE A 423 4.87 -27.70 -1.80
N LEU A 424 3.61 -27.35 -1.60
CA LEU A 424 2.53 -28.32 -1.60
C LEU A 424 2.32 -28.90 -2.99
N LYS A 425 2.47 -30.22 -3.09
CA LYS A 425 2.22 -30.99 -4.29
C LYS A 425 0.71 -31.03 -4.54
N ARG A 426 0.19 -30.23 -5.46
CA ARG A 426 -1.13 -30.49 -6.05
C ARG A 426 -0.92 -30.92 -7.50
N ASN A 427 -1.39 -32.15 -7.78
CA ASN A 427 -1.49 -32.71 -9.12
C ASN A 427 -2.38 -31.82 -9.99
#